data_d85d2304f5a423c8efbc5492a943f414
#
_entry.id   d85d2304f5a423c8efbc5492a943f414
#
_cell.length_a   1.000
_cell.length_b   1.000
_cell.length_c   1.000
_cell.angle_alpha   90.00
_cell.angle_beta   90.00
_cell.angle_gamma   90.00
#
_symmetry.space_group_name_H-M   'P 1'
#
loop_
_entity.id
_entity.type
_entity.pdbx_description
1 polymer ?
#
loop_
_entity_poly.entity_id
_entity_poly.type
_entity_poly.pdbx_seq_one_letter_code
_entity_poly.pdbx_strand_id
1 'polypeptide(L)'
;MTDLEEIKRRRTFAIISHPDAGKTTLTEKLLLYGGAIHLAGSVKARKTARYAVSDWMEIEKQRGISVTSSVLQFDYQGCRINILDTPGHADFSEDTYRTLMAVDSAVMVIDVAKGVEAQTKKLFKVCSDRGIPIFTFVNKIDHFGKNPFDLMADIEDVLGIRSCPMNWPIGVNGDYTGIYDRETEMCHIFIKDNAHGVKKLEVISGKIDDEAIVSQVGQEVLDALRDDLELLDEAGDPFDAEKVAKGELTPMFFGSAMTNFGVQPFLEKYLELAPPPEARKTLEGTIEPEDPAFSGFIFKIQANMDPKHHDRVAFMRICSGYRIGPFEVENALMTH
;
A
#
# COMPACT_ATOMS: atom_id res chain seq x y z
N MET A 1 8.20 23.12 -13.69
CA MET A 1 7.09 22.48 -12.93
C MET A 1 6.54 23.59 -12.05
N THR A 2 5.26 23.87 -12.14
CA THR A 2 4.56 24.81 -11.27
C THR A 2 4.36 24.17 -9.90
N ASP A 3 4.11 24.98 -8.86
CA ASP A 3 3.87 24.46 -7.51
C ASP A 3 2.63 23.55 -7.48
N LEU A 4 1.61 23.90 -8.25
CA LEU A 4 0.40 23.06 -8.40
C LEU A 4 0.71 21.69 -9.02
N GLU A 5 1.58 21.63 -10.03
CA GLU A 5 2.02 20.35 -10.62
C GLU A 5 2.81 19.52 -9.61
N GLU A 6 3.67 20.17 -8.79
CA GLU A 6 4.42 19.49 -7.73
C GLU A 6 3.48 18.92 -6.64
N ILE A 7 2.44 19.66 -6.24
CA ILE A 7 1.42 19.18 -5.28
C ILE A 7 0.67 17.97 -5.89
N LYS A 8 0.17 18.10 -7.10
CA LYS A 8 -0.66 17.08 -7.76
C LYS A 8 0.07 15.77 -8.02
N ARG A 9 1.40 15.79 -8.20
CA ARG A 9 2.18 14.56 -8.41
C ARG A 9 2.51 13.80 -7.11
N ARG A 10 2.24 14.35 -5.93
CA ARG A 10 2.56 13.70 -4.66
C ARG A 10 1.52 12.66 -4.28
N ARG A 11 1.97 11.54 -3.73
CA ARG A 11 1.15 10.49 -3.13
C ARG A 11 1.75 10.13 -1.78
N THR A 12 1.01 10.38 -0.71
CA THR A 12 1.46 10.07 0.65
C THR A 12 0.49 9.09 1.29
N PHE A 13 0.95 7.89 1.59
CA PHE A 13 0.10 6.86 2.16
C PHE A 13 0.78 6.06 3.27
N ALA A 14 -0.04 5.47 4.13
CA ALA A 14 0.40 4.50 5.11
C ALA A 14 0.05 3.09 4.66
N ILE A 15 0.87 2.11 5.07
CA ILE A 15 0.53 0.71 4.93
C ILE A 15 0.09 0.20 6.30
N ILE A 16 -1.16 -0.27 6.39
CA ILE A 16 -1.77 -0.80 7.60
C ILE A 16 -2.05 -2.29 7.46
N SER A 17 -1.81 -3.05 8.52
CA SER A 17 -2.07 -4.49 8.51
C SER A 17 -2.02 -5.09 9.92
N HIS A 18 -2.48 -6.32 10.04
CA HIS A 18 -2.09 -7.19 11.16
C HIS A 18 -0.60 -7.58 11.05
N PRO A 19 0.10 -7.88 12.16
CA PRO A 19 1.43 -8.48 12.12
C PRO A 19 1.48 -9.71 11.20
N ASP A 20 2.59 -9.88 10.49
CA ASP A 20 2.83 -10.98 9.56
C ASP A 20 1.95 -11.03 8.29
N ALA A 21 1.05 -10.08 8.06
CA ALA A 21 0.31 -9.99 6.80
C ALA A 21 1.20 -9.69 5.57
N GLY A 22 2.45 -9.30 5.79
CA GLY A 22 3.44 -9.03 4.74
C GLY A 22 3.64 -7.56 4.41
N LYS A 23 3.28 -6.65 5.33
CA LYS A 23 3.45 -5.20 5.18
C LYS A 23 4.87 -4.81 4.77
N THR A 24 5.88 -5.18 5.56
CA THR A 24 7.30 -4.85 5.29
C THR A 24 7.76 -5.44 3.95
N THR A 25 7.31 -6.65 3.61
CA THR A 25 7.62 -7.26 2.31
C THR A 25 7.02 -6.47 1.17
N LEU A 26 5.76 -6.02 1.29
CA LEU A 26 5.13 -5.18 0.27
C LEU A 26 5.86 -3.85 0.13
N THR A 27 6.20 -3.18 1.22
CA THR A 27 6.98 -1.93 1.22
C THR A 27 8.30 -2.09 0.44
N GLU A 28 9.07 -3.15 0.72
CA GLU A 28 10.31 -3.45 0.00
C GLU A 28 10.09 -3.66 -1.50
N LYS A 29 8.97 -4.28 -1.89
CA LYS A 29 8.65 -4.48 -3.31
C LYS A 29 8.26 -3.18 -4.00
N LEU A 30 7.51 -2.32 -3.34
CA LEU A 30 7.18 -0.99 -3.87
C LEU A 30 8.46 -0.17 -4.11
N LEU A 31 9.43 -0.22 -3.18
CA LEU A 31 10.75 0.39 -3.34
C LEU A 31 11.56 -0.23 -4.50
N LEU A 32 11.48 -1.54 -4.68
CA LEU A 32 12.12 -2.25 -5.79
C LEU A 32 11.57 -1.79 -7.14
N TYR A 33 10.24 -1.73 -7.29
CA TYR A 33 9.59 -1.28 -8.51
C TYR A 33 9.83 0.21 -8.77
N GLY A 34 9.88 1.02 -7.73
CA GLY A 34 10.27 2.43 -7.78
C GLY A 34 11.74 2.67 -8.09
N GLY A 35 12.58 1.62 -8.15
CA GLY A 35 14.02 1.75 -8.41
C GLY A 35 14.81 2.35 -7.25
N ALA A 36 14.20 2.54 -6.08
CA ALA A 36 14.86 3.06 -4.88
C ALA A 36 15.83 2.04 -4.27
N ILE A 37 15.59 0.75 -4.52
CA ILE A 37 16.50 -0.36 -4.16
C ILE A 37 16.68 -1.30 -5.36
N HIS A 38 17.84 -1.92 -5.46
CA HIS A 38 18.14 -2.86 -6.56
C HIS A 38 17.73 -4.29 -6.25
N LEU A 39 17.66 -4.66 -4.97
CA LEU A 39 17.29 -5.99 -4.49
C LEU A 39 16.47 -5.84 -3.22
N ALA A 40 15.29 -6.44 -3.17
CA ALA A 40 14.46 -6.45 -1.98
C ALA A 40 15.02 -7.38 -0.90
N GLY A 41 14.93 -6.98 0.36
CA GLY A 41 15.18 -7.82 1.52
C GLY A 41 13.98 -8.72 1.85
N SER A 42 14.17 -9.63 2.79
CA SER A 42 13.09 -10.46 3.33
C SER A 42 13.20 -10.55 4.85
N VAL A 43 12.10 -10.32 5.54
CA VAL A 43 12.01 -10.41 7.02
C VAL A 43 12.31 -11.83 7.52
N LYS A 44 12.01 -12.86 6.73
CA LYS A 44 12.26 -14.28 7.08
C LYS A 44 13.69 -14.76 6.84
N ALA A 45 14.57 -13.95 6.28
CA ALA A 45 15.94 -14.36 5.96
C ALA A 45 16.84 -14.42 7.21
N ARG A 46 16.57 -15.34 8.13
CA ARG A 46 17.48 -15.68 9.25
C ARG A 46 18.88 -16.17 8.79
N LYS A 47 19.07 -16.42 7.50
CA LYS A 47 20.32 -16.97 6.93
C LYS A 47 21.02 -16.05 5.90
N THR A 48 20.43 -14.94 5.51
CA THR A 48 21.07 -13.99 4.59
C THR A 48 21.23 -12.64 5.27
N ALA A 49 22.41 -12.03 5.12
CA ALA A 49 22.79 -10.77 5.78
C ALA A 49 22.04 -9.52 5.25
N ARG A 50 20.84 -9.68 4.68
CA ARG A 50 20.04 -8.57 4.14
C ARG A 50 18.73 -8.45 4.90
N TYR A 51 18.60 -7.35 5.62
CA TYR A 51 17.38 -6.91 6.28
C TYR A 51 16.58 -5.98 5.37
N ALA A 52 15.30 -5.81 5.64
CA ALA A 52 14.47 -4.83 4.96
C ALA A 52 15.02 -3.40 5.16
N VAL A 53 14.93 -2.57 4.14
CA VAL A 53 15.39 -1.17 4.21
C VAL A 53 14.58 -0.36 5.21
N SER A 54 13.31 -0.73 5.41
CA SER A 54 12.42 -0.12 6.41
C SER A 54 12.83 -0.43 7.86
N ASP A 55 13.55 -1.54 8.09
CA ASP A 55 13.92 -2.03 9.43
C ASP A 55 15.35 -1.59 9.79
N TRP A 56 15.52 -0.33 10.16
CA TRP A 56 16.83 0.27 10.44
C TRP A 56 17.28 0.14 11.91
N MET A 57 16.35 -0.04 12.86
CA MET A 57 16.69 -0.22 14.26
C MET A 57 17.15 -1.65 14.56
N GLU A 58 18.13 -1.80 15.45
CA GLU A 58 18.66 -3.11 15.84
C GLU A 58 17.58 -4.03 16.44
N ILE A 59 16.63 -3.46 17.18
CA ILE A 59 15.51 -4.20 17.76
C ILE A 59 14.54 -4.73 16.70
N GLU A 60 14.34 -3.99 15.61
CA GLU A 60 13.51 -4.39 14.46
C GLU A 60 14.16 -5.57 13.74
N LYS A 61 15.47 -5.50 13.49
CA LYS A 61 16.26 -6.57 12.88
C LYS A 61 16.24 -7.85 13.72
N GLN A 62 16.36 -7.73 15.05
CA GLN A 62 16.36 -8.89 15.95
C GLN A 62 14.98 -9.55 16.05
N ARG A 63 13.91 -8.78 16.07
CA ARG A 63 12.53 -9.30 16.17
C ARG A 63 11.94 -9.69 14.82
N GLY A 64 12.47 -9.15 13.70
CA GLY A 64 11.93 -9.31 12.35
C GLY A 64 10.56 -8.64 12.17
N ILE A 65 10.32 -7.56 12.92
CA ILE A 65 9.11 -6.74 12.87
C ILE A 65 9.49 -5.27 12.91
N SER A 66 8.76 -4.43 12.20
CA SER A 66 8.93 -2.98 12.27
C SER A 66 8.36 -2.45 13.59
N VAL A 67 9.21 -1.80 14.38
CA VAL A 67 8.88 -1.27 15.71
C VAL A 67 8.52 0.21 15.64
N THR A 68 9.15 0.93 14.71
CA THR A 68 8.92 2.37 14.51
C THR A 68 8.45 2.65 13.09
N SER A 69 7.69 3.75 12.93
CA SER A 69 7.31 4.19 11.58
C SER A 69 8.52 4.72 10.83
N SER A 70 8.68 4.30 9.59
CA SER A 70 9.67 4.81 8.64
C SER A 70 9.00 5.71 7.61
N VAL A 71 9.69 6.75 7.16
CA VAL A 71 9.26 7.56 6.01
C VAL A 71 10.16 7.23 4.83
N LEU A 72 9.58 6.64 3.80
CA LEU A 72 10.29 6.20 2.60
C LEU A 72 9.81 7.03 1.41
N GLN A 73 10.71 7.53 0.60
CA GLN A 73 10.39 8.40 -0.53
C GLN A 73 11.10 7.94 -1.80
N PHE A 74 10.38 7.96 -2.91
CA PHE A 74 10.92 7.71 -4.25
C PHE A 74 10.02 8.31 -5.34
N ASP A 75 10.56 8.42 -6.56
CA ASP A 75 9.80 8.85 -7.73
C ASP A 75 9.46 7.64 -8.61
N TYR A 76 8.21 7.55 -9.09
CA TYR A 76 7.76 6.51 -10.01
C TYR A 76 6.66 7.04 -10.92
N GLN A 77 6.79 6.83 -12.23
CA GLN A 77 5.82 7.26 -13.27
C GLN A 77 5.34 8.72 -13.10
N GLY A 78 6.27 9.63 -12.81
CA GLY A 78 5.96 11.05 -12.63
C GLY A 78 5.39 11.42 -11.26
N CYS A 79 5.00 10.45 -10.43
CA CYS A 79 4.57 10.69 -9.06
C CYS A 79 5.76 10.72 -8.10
N ARG A 80 5.67 11.59 -7.08
CA ARG A 80 6.53 11.53 -5.89
C ARG A 80 5.79 10.81 -4.78
N ILE A 81 6.30 9.65 -4.41
CA ILE A 81 5.66 8.72 -3.50
C ILE A 81 6.32 8.84 -2.12
N ASN A 82 5.49 8.98 -1.10
CA ASN A 82 5.89 8.93 0.30
C ASN A 82 5.14 7.79 0.97
N ILE A 83 5.86 6.75 1.38
CA ILE A 83 5.31 5.64 2.15
C ILE A 83 5.64 5.89 3.62
N LEU A 84 4.61 5.94 4.44
CA LEU A 84 4.73 5.94 5.89
C LEU A 84 4.49 4.51 6.38
N ASP A 85 5.58 3.76 6.52
CA ASP A 85 5.51 2.40 7.05
C ASP A 85 5.24 2.45 8.56
N THR A 86 4.19 1.80 9.00
CA THR A 86 3.72 1.83 10.39
C THR A 86 3.99 0.49 11.08
N PRO A 87 4.29 0.48 12.39
CA PRO A 87 4.40 -0.78 13.12
C PRO A 87 3.09 -1.57 13.06
N GLY A 88 3.15 -2.84 12.67
CA GLY A 88 1.98 -3.73 12.67
C GLY A 88 1.60 -4.25 14.06
N HIS A 89 2.50 -4.15 15.05
CA HIS A 89 2.32 -4.73 16.38
C HIS A 89 1.40 -3.89 17.29
N ALA A 90 0.56 -4.53 18.08
CA ALA A 90 -0.41 -3.85 18.96
C ALA A 90 0.23 -2.90 19.99
N ASP A 91 1.45 -3.20 20.43
CA ASP A 91 2.18 -2.41 21.43
C ASP A 91 2.63 -1.02 20.91
N PHE A 92 2.61 -0.82 19.58
CA PHE A 92 3.05 0.44 18.93
C PHE A 92 1.90 1.20 18.28
N SER A 93 0.67 0.95 18.68
CA SER A 93 -0.54 1.49 18.05
C SER A 93 -0.61 3.03 18.08
N GLU A 94 -0.07 3.70 19.11
CA GLU A 94 -0.11 5.15 19.23
C GLU A 94 0.74 5.84 18.14
N ASP A 95 1.94 5.35 17.87
CA ASP A 95 2.78 5.85 16.78
C ASP A 95 2.10 5.65 15.42
N THR A 96 1.42 4.52 15.25
CA THR A 96 0.63 4.26 14.05
C THR A 96 -0.49 5.28 13.88
N TYR A 97 -1.23 5.58 14.95
CA TYR A 97 -2.32 6.55 14.90
C TYR A 97 -1.85 7.96 14.57
N ARG A 98 -0.71 8.40 15.11
CA ARG A 98 -0.10 9.69 14.79
C ARG A 98 0.37 9.75 13.33
N THR A 99 0.98 8.66 12.85
CA THR A 99 1.43 8.56 11.45
C THR A 99 0.27 8.63 10.47
N LEU A 100 -0.88 8.00 10.79
CA LEU A 100 -2.10 8.06 9.97
C LEU A 100 -2.68 9.48 9.84
N MET A 101 -2.34 10.42 10.73
CA MET A 101 -2.72 11.83 10.56
C MET A 101 -1.99 12.50 9.39
N ALA A 102 -0.85 11.99 8.99
CA ALA A 102 0.01 12.61 7.99
C ALA A 102 -0.20 12.09 6.57
N VAL A 103 -1.10 11.13 6.36
CA VAL A 103 -1.34 10.51 5.05
C VAL A 103 -2.59 11.03 4.35
N ASP A 104 -2.65 10.82 3.04
CA ASP A 104 -3.79 11.16 2.19
C ASP A 104 -4.62 9.92 1.82
N SER A 105 -4.03 8.72 1.97
CA SER A 105 -4.72 7.43 1.79
C SER A 105 -4.01 6.33 2.59
N ALA A 106 -4.62 5.15 2.65
CA ALA A 106 -4.04 3.97 3.30
C ALA A 106 -4.12 2.73 2.40
N VAL A 107 -3.07 1.91 2.43
CA VAL A 107 -3.07 0.56 1.84
C VAL A 107 -3.25 -0.45 2.97
N MET A 108 -4.38 -1.13 2.97
CA MET A 108 -4.69 -2.18 3.93
C MET A 108 -4.24 -3.53 3.38
N VAL A 109 -3.29 -4.18 4.05
CA VAL A 109 -2.78 -5.49 3.65
C VAL A 109 -3.46 -6.58 4.46
N ILE A 110 -4.07 -7.53 3.74
CA ILE A 110 -4.79 -8.68 4.29
C ILE A 110 -4.09 -9.98 3.87
N ASP A 111 -3.91 -10.90 4.81
CA ASP A 111 -3.40 -12.25 4.53
C ASP A 111 -4.53 -13.11 3.96
N VAL A 112 -4.32 -13.71 2.78
CA VAL A 112 -5.33 -14.55 2.10
C VAL A 112 -5.86 -15.68 2.96
N ALA A 113 -5.03 -16.26 3.83
CA ALA A 113 -5.42 -17.38 4.68
C ALA A 113 -6.22 -16.95 5.91
N LYS A 114 -5.93 -15.75 6.44
CA LYS A 114 -6.48 -15.27 7.71
C LYS A 114 -7.69 -14.34 7.52
N GLY A 115 -7.70 -13.54 6.44
CA GLY A 115 -8.72 -12.52 6.22
C GLY A 115 -8.55 -11.32 7.14
N VAL A 116 -9.65 -10.72 7.58
CA VAL A 116 -9.64 -9.51 8.43
C VAL A 116 -9.33 -9.87 9.88
N GLU A 117 -8.16 -9.47 10.35
CA GLU A 117 -7.68 -9.73 11.71
C GLU A 117 -7.89 -8.54 12.65
N ALA A 118 -7.81 -8.75 13.96
CA ALA A 118 -8.17 -7.78 14.99
C ALA A 118 -7.42 -6.43 14.88
N GLN A 119 -6.12 -6.44 14.57
CA GLN A 119 -5.35 -5.21 14.42
C GLN A 119 -5.74 -4.45 13.15
N THR A 120 -5.98 -5.16 12.05
CA THR A 120 -6.50 -4.58 10.79
C THR A 120 -7.81 -3.84 11.05
N LYS A 121 -8.75 -4.46 11.77
CA LYS A 121 -10.03 -3.83 12.13
C LYS A 121 -9.87 -2.54 12.93
N LYS A 122 -8.94 -2.51 13.91
CA LYS A 122 -8.66 -1.30 14.70
C LYS A 122 -8.11 -0.17 13.82
N LEU A 123 -7.14 -0.48 12.96
CA LEU A 123 -6.49 0.51 12.07
C LEU A 123 -7.46 1.00 10.98
N PHE A 124 -8.25 0.09 10.43
CA PHE A 124 -9.34 0.43 9.51
C PHE A 124 -10.28 1.46 10.14
N LYS A 125 -10.75 1.20 11.37
CA LYS A 125 -11.64 2.12 12.07
C LYS A 125 -11.03 3.52 12.22
N VAL A 126 -9.74 3.61 12.55
CA VAL A 126 -9.03 4.90 12.65
C VAL A 126 -9.00 5.63 11.30
N CYS A 127 -8.77 4.92 10.19
CA CYS A 127 -8.80 5.51 8.86
C CYS A 127 -10.22 5.96 8.48
N SER A 128 -11.22 5.10 8.69
CA SER A 128 -12.63 5.39 8.41
C SER A 128 -13.16 6.58 9.21
N ASP A 129 -12.90 6.63 10.53
CA ASP A 129 -13.32 7.74 11.40
C ASP A 129 -12.70 9.09 10.98
N ARG A 130 -11.64 9.08 10.18
CA ARG A 130 -10.93 10.26 9.66
C ARG A 130 -11.19 10.55 8.18
N GLY A 131 -12.00 9.74 7.53
CA GLY A 131 -12.27 9.87 6.11
C GLY A 131 -11.06 9.61 5.21
N ILE A 132 -10.09 8.79 5.65
CA ILE A 132 -8.93 8.42 4.87
C ILE A 132 -9.33 7.31 3.89
N PRO A 133 -9.22 7.51 2.56
CA PRO A 133 -9.52 6.48 1.57
C PRO A 133 -8.63 5.25 1.76
N ILE A 134 -9.23 4.06 1.64
CA ILE A 134 -8.56 2.78 1.89
C ILE A 134 -8.54 1.94 0.62
N PHE A 135 -7.36 1.43 0.27
CA PHE A 135 -7.11 0.48 -0.81
C PHE A 135 -6.70 -0.85 -0.20
N THR A 136 -7.36 -1.93 -0.58
CA THR A 136 -7.12 -3.25 0.00
C THR A 136 -6.19 -4.07 -0.90
N PHE A 137 -5.10 -4.60 -0.33
CA PHE A 137 -4.21 -5.54 -0.99
C PHE A 137 -4.27 -6.90 -0.28
N VAL A 138 -4.90 -7.89 -0.93
CA VAL A 138 -4.92 -9.29 -0.46
C VAL A 138 -3.61 -9.94 -0.85
N ASN A 139 -2.80 -10.20 0.14
CA ASN A 139 -1.43 -10.69 0.00
C ASN A 139 -1.32 -12.19 0.22
N LYS A 140 -0.24 -12.77 -0.29
CA LYS A 140 0.14 -14.18 -0.14
C LYS A 140 -0.77 -15.16 -0.91
N ILE A 141 -1.34 -14.74 -2.03
CA ILE A 141 -2.17 -15.62 -2.87
C ILE A 141 -1.38 -16.79 -3.49
N ASP A 142 -0.04 -16.78 -3.38
CA ASP A 142 0.84 -17.90 -3.67
C ASP A 142 0.75 -19.05 -2.64
N HIS A 143 -0.02 -18.87 -1.58
CA HIS A 143 -0.34 -19.88 -0.58
C HIS A 143 -1.83 -20.23 -0.60
N PHE A 144 -2.16 -21.44 -0.16
CA PHE A 144 -3.55 -21.82 0.05
C PHE A 144 -4.22 -20.94 1.10
N GLY A 145 -5.40 -20.42 0.80
CA GLY A 145 -6.12 -19.50 1.66
C GLY A 145 -7.64 -19.57 1.46
N LYS A 146 -8.33 -18.51 1.88
CA LYS A 146 -9.77 -18.34 1.66
C LYS A 146 -10.04 -18.13 0.16
N ASN A 147 -11.23 -18.49 -0.29
CA ASN A 147 -11.69 -18.15 -1.63
C ASN A 147 -11.78 -16.62 -1.78
N PRO A 148 -11.47 -16.04 -2.96
CA PRO A 148 -11.57 -14.59 -3.17
C PRO A 148 -12.95 -13.98 -2.83
N PHE A 149 -14.06 -14.67 -3.13
CA PHE A 149 -15.41 -14.22 -2.75
C PHE A 149 -15.61 -14.22 -1.22
N ASP A 150 -15.10 -15.24 -0.51
CA ASP A 150 -15.16 -15.29 0.96
C ASP A 150 -14.37 -14.15 1.59
N LEU A 151 -13.26 -13.71 0.96
CA LEU A 151 -12.48 -12.56 1.42
C LEU A 151 -13.20 -11.24 1.19
N MET A 152 -13.92 -11.09 0.08
CA MET A 152 -14.79 -9.94 -0.16
C MET A 152 -15.87 -9.85 0.92
N ALA A 153 -16.59 -10.98 1.15
CA ALA A 153 -17.60 -11.03 2.20
C ALA A 153 -17.03 -10.76 3.60
N ASP A 154 -15.86 -11.29 3.93
CA ASP A 154 -15.16 -11.03 5.21
C ASP A 154 -14.83 -9.54 5.40
N ILE A 155 -14.38 -8.85 4.35
CA ILE A 155 -14.12 -7.41 4.38
C ILE A 155 -15.41 -6.63 4.59
N GLU A 156 -16.45 -6.94 3.85
CA GLU A 156 -17.73 -6.24 3.89
C GLU A 156 -18.44 -6.45 5.24
N ASP A 157 -18.51 -7.69 5.71
CA ASP A 157 -19.19 -8.03 6.97
C ASP A 157 -18.45 -7.52 8.20
N VAL A 158 -17.12 -7.63 8.21
CA VAL A 158 -16.31 -7.30 9.39
C VAL A 158 -16.01 -5.80 9.49
N LEU A 159 -15.77 -5.14 8.35
CA LEU A 159 -15.38 -3.73 8.31
C LEU A 159 -16.54 -2.79 7.97
N GLY A 160 -17.59 -3.28 7.33
CA GLY A 160 -18.74 -2.48 6.92
C GLY A 160 -18.45 -1.56 5.74
N ILE A 161 -17.46 -1.89 4.91
CA ILE A 161 -17.11 -1.18 3.68
C ILE A 161 -17.34 -2.10 2.48
N ARG A 162 -17.90 -1.57 1.39
CA ARG A 162 -18.07 -2.33 0.16
C ARG A 162 -16.71 -2.56 -0.52
N SER A 163 -16.56 -3.68 -1.22
CA SER A 163 -15.34 -4.04 -1.93
C SER A 163 -15.53 -4.04 -3.45
N CYS A 164 -14.54 -3.50 -4.17
CA CYS A 164 -14.49 -3.50 -5.63
C CYS A 164 -13.20 -4.16 -6.09
N PRO A 165 -13.21 -5.43 -6.53
CA PRO A 165 -12.02 -6.06 -7.08
C PRO A 165 -11.58 -5.38 -8.38
N MET A 166 -10.34 -4.85 -8.38
CA MET A 166 -9.73 -4.24 -9.56
C MET A 166 -9.03 -5.28 -10.44
N ASN A 167 -8.57 -6.35 -9.82
CA ASN A 167 -8.06 -7.52 -10.51
C ASN A 167 -8.65 -8.81 -9.90
N TRP A 168 -8.57 -9.91 -10.63
CA TRP A 168 -9.00 -11.22 -10.16
C TRP A 168 -7.93 -12.28 -10.37
N PRO A 169 -7.67 -13.19 -9.43
CA PRO A 169 -6.64 -14.20 -9.56
C PRO A 169 -7.01 -15.27 -10.60
N ILE A 170 -6.05 -15.65 -11.44
CA ILE A 170 -6.19 -16.68 -12.46
C ILE A 170 -5.55 -17.97 -11.97
N GLY A 171 -6.31 -19.05 -11.86
CA GLY A 171 -5.82 -20.35 -11.41
C GLY A 171 -6.63 -20.92 -10.27
N VAL A 172 -6.07 -21.90 -9.58
CA VAL A 172 -6.71 -22.53 -8.43
C VAL A 172 -6.08 -22.00 -7.12
N ASN A 173 -6.87 -22.02 -6.04
CA ASN A 173 -6.44 -21.55 -4.75
C ASN A 173 -5.13 -22.22 -4.29
N GLY A 174 -4.12 -21.40 -4.00
CA GLY A 174 -2.77 -21.84 -3.65
C GLY A 174 -1.83 -22.10 -4.84
N ASP A 175 -2.34 -22.05 -6.07
CA ASP A 175 -1.54 -22.18 -7.29
C ASP A 175 -2.02 -21.22 -8.40
N TYR A 176 -2.21 -19.96 -8.02
CA TYR A 176 -2.52 -18.92 -9.00
C TYR A 176 -1.32 -18.65 -9.91
N THR A 177 -1.60 -18.46 -11.20
CA THR A 177 -0.59 -18.25 -12.23
C THR A 177 -0.58 -16.82 -12.76
N GLY A 178 -1.68 -16.09 -12.59
CA GLY A 178 -1.86 -14.75 -13.12
C GLY A 178 -2.94 -13.96 -12.40
N ILE A 179 -3.12 -12.74 -12.86
CA ILE A 179 -4.26 -11.89 -12.53
C ILE A 179 -4.97 -11.47 -13.82
N TYR A 180 -6.27 -11.31 -13.73
CA TYR A 180 -7.09 -10.65 -14.73
C TYR A 180 -7.34 -9.21 -14.27
N ASP A 181 -6.93 -8.25 -15.04
CA ASP A 181 -7.22 -6.81 -14.83
C ASP A 181 -8.63 -6.54 -15.37
N ARG A 182 -9.55 -6.16 -14.48
CA ARG A 182 -10.97 -5.97 -14.83
C ARG A 182 -11.24 -4.70 -15.63
N GLU A 183 -10.36 -3.72 -15.57
CA GLU A 183 -10.53 -2.48 -16.32
C GLU A 183 -10.04 -2.60 -17.75
N THR A 184 -8.87 -3.20 -17.94
CA THR A 184 -8.26 -3.38 -19.26
C THR A 184 -8.71 -4.65 -19.95
N GLU A 185 -9.39 -5.55 -19.23
CA GLU A 185 -9.80 -6.88 -19.66
C GLU A 185 -8.62 -7.76 -20.12
N MET A 186 -7.47 -7.57 -19.48
CA MET A 186 -6.23 -8.27 -19.81
C MET A 186 -5.84 -9.28 -18.74
N CYS A 187 -5.42 -10.46 -19.19
CA CYS A 187 -4.73 -11.44 -18.36
C CYS A 187 -3.26 -11.09 -18.29
N HIS A 188 -2.68 -11.14 -17.07
CA HIS A 188 -1.25 -11.00 -16.82
C HIS A 188 -0.75 -12.28 -16.14
N ILE A 189 -0.02 -13.10 -16.89
CA ILE A 189 0.54 -14.37 -16.41
C ILE A 189 1.98 -14.13 -15.95
N PHE A 190 2.29 -14.45 -14.71
CA PHE A 190 3.60 -14.25 -14.11
C PHE A 190 4.44 -15.51 -14.22
N ILE A 191 5.58 -15.41 -14.92
CA ILE A 191 6.51 -16.53 -15.06
C ILE A 191 7.26 -16.69 -13.74
N LYS A 192 7.03 -17.83 -13.07
CA LYS A 192 7.70 -18.15 -11.81
C LYS A 192 9.21 -18.28 -12.06
N ASP A 193 10.01 -17.48 -11.36
CA ASP A 193 11.46 -17.63 -11.34
C ASP A 193 11.92 -18.25 -10.01
N ASN A 194 13.12 -18.85 -10.01
CA ASN A 194 13.73 -19.43 -8.81
C ASN A 194 14.33 -18.38 -7.86
N ALA A 195 14.24 -17.09 -8.19
CA ALA A 195 14.85 -16.00 -7.45
C ALA A 195 13.98 -15.48 -6.28
N HIS A 196 12.86 -16.14 -5.99
CA HIS A 196 11.93 -15.81 -4.88
C HIS A 196 11.58 -14.33 -4.79
N GLY A 197 11.29 -13.70 -5.94
CA GLY A 197 10.83 -12.30 -5.99
C GLY A 197 11.93 -11.27 -5.72
N VAL A 198 13.19 -11.62 -5.79
CA VAL A 198 14.32 -10.68 -5.63
C VAL A 198 14.40 -9.69 -6.81
N LYS A 199 13.88 -10.08 -7.98
CA LYS A 199 13.82 -9.29 -9.20
C LYS A 199 12.38 -9.14 -9.69
N LYS A 200 12.17 -8.21 -10.62
CA LYS A 200 10.89 -8.08 -11.34
C LYS A 200 10.61 -9.37 -12.12
N LEU A 201 9.34 -9.80 -12.13
CA LEU A 201 8.92 -10.97 -12.89
C LEU A 201 8.78 -10.65 -14.38
N GLU A 202 9.00 -11.66 -15.21
CA GLU A 202 8.56 -11.64 -16.61
C GLU A 202 7.06 -11.89 -16.66
N VAL A 203 6.34 -11.11 -17.47
CA VAL A 203 4.88 -11.16 -17.55
C VAL A 203 4.45 -11.37 -18.99
N ILE A 204 3.60 -12.37 -19.22
CA ILE A 204 2.89 -12.55 -20.51
C ILE A 204 1.53 -11.89 -20.35
N SER A 205 1.20 -10.92 -21.20
CA SER A 205 -0.08 -10.22 -21.18
C SER A 205 -0.85 -10.46 -22.47
N GLY A 206 -2.16 -10.64 -22.34
CA GLY A 206 -3.04 -10.86 -23.47
C GLY A 206 -4.51 -10.92 -23.04
N LYS A 207 -5.42 -10.99 -24.01
CA LYS A 207 -6.84 -11.21 -23.73
C LYS A 207 -7.07 -12.66 -23.32
N ILE A 208 -8.20 -12.92 -22.68
CA ILE A 208 -8.56 -14.25 -22.14
C ILE A 208 -8.60 -15.34 -23.22
N ASP A 209 -8.88 -14.98 -24.49
CA ASP A 209 -8.96 -15.88 -25.62
C ASP A 209 -7.67 -15.97 -26.46
N ASP A 210 -6.63 -15.21 -26.10
CA ASP A 210 -5.37 -15.24 -26.81
C ASP A 210 -4.66 -16.60 -26.66
N GLU A 211 -4.17 -17.17 -27.78
CA GLU A 211 -3.51 -18.46 -27.80
C GLU A 211 -2.34 -18.54 -26.80
N ALA A 212 -1.61 -17.43 -26.61
CA ALA A 212 -0.54 -17.35 -25.64
C ALA A 212 -1.03 -17.52 -24.20
N ILE A 213 -2.20 -17.00 -23.86
CA ILE A 213 -2.82 -17.12 -22.54
C ILE A 213 -3.37 -18.52 -22.36
N VAL A 214 -4.16 -19.00 -23.34
CA VAL A 214 -4.76 -20.35 -23.31
C VAL A 214 -3.70 -21.44 -23.15
N SER A 215 -2.57 -21.32 -23.86
CA SER A 215 -1.48 -22.31 -23.78
C SER A 215 -0.76 -22.32 -22.43
N GLN A 216 -0.73 -21.21 -21.70
CA GLN A 216 -0.08 -21.09 -20.38
C GLN A 216 -0.99 -21.54 -19.23
N VAL A 217 -2.26 -21.23 -19.32
CA VAL A 217 -3.23 -21.38 -18.22
C VAL A 217 -4.09 -22.64 -18.38
N GLY A 218 -4.48 -22.95 -19.61
CA GLY A 218 -5.41 -24.02 -19.93
C GLY A 218 -6.87 -23.55 -19.95
N GLN A 219 -7.65 -24.17 -20.83
CA GLN A 219 -9.04 -23.77 -21.10
C GLN A 219 -9.95 -23.89 -19.88
N GLU A 220 -9.81 -24.96 -19.10
CA GLU A 220 -10.65 -25.21 -17.92
C GLU A 220 -10.54 -24.10 -16.87
N VAL A 221 -9.30 -23.60 -16.62
CA VAL A 221 -9.05 -22.50 -15.68
C VAL A 221 -9.61 -21.18 -16.22
N LEU A 222 -9.54 -20.96 -17.52
CA LEU A 222 -10.10 -19.76 -18.13
C LEU A 222 -11.63 -19.78 -18.19
N ASP A 223 -12.26 -20.96 -18.30
CA ASP A 223 -13.71 -21.09 -18.22
C ASP A 223 -14.19 -20.81 -16.78
N ALA A 224 -13.50 -21.33 -15.76
CA ALA A 224 -13.77 -20.96 -14.37
C ALA A 224 -13.58 -19.47 -14.09
N LEU A 225 -12.56 -18.84 -14.70
CA LEU A 225 -12.37 -17.40 -14.61
C LEU A 225 -13.57 -16.64 -15.20
N ARG A 226 -14.11 -17.07 -16.34
CA ARG A 226 -15.28 -16.43 -16.96
C ARG A 226 -16.51 -16.50 -16.04
N ASP A 227 -16.75 -17.68 -15.43
CA ASP A 227 -17.85 -17.87 -14.48
C ASP A 227 -17.70 -16.92 -13.27
N ASP A 228 -16.48 -16.79 -12.72
CA ASP A 228 -16.19 -15.86 -11.64
C ASP A 228 -16.43 -14.39 -12.05
N LEU A 229 -15.99 -13.99 -13.25
CA LEU A 229 -16.17 -12.63 -13.77
C LEU A 229 -17.65 -12.29 -14.00
N GLU A 230 -18.44 -13.24 -14.55
CA GLU A 230 -19.89 -13.07 -14.71
C GLU A 230 -20.56 -12.83 -13.34
N LEU A 231 -20.20 -13.63 -12.34
CA LEU A 231 -20.72 -13.46 -10.98
C LEU A 231 -20.32 -12.10 -10.36
N LEU A 232 -19.08 -11.63 -10.60
CA LEU A 232 -18.63 -10.33 -10.13
C LEU A 232 -19.36 -9.16 -10.81
N ASP A 233 -19.68 -9.29 -12.09
CA ASP A 233 -20.40 -8.27 -12.85
C ASP A 233 -21.89 -8.21 -12.47
N GLU A 234 -22.49 -9.35 -12.09
CA GLU A 234 -23.88 -9.41 -11.64
C GLU A 234 -24.06 -8.95 -10.17
N ALA A 235 -23.15 -9.32 -9.28
CA ALA A 235 -23.33 -9.15 -7.83
C ALA A 235 -22.33 -8.19 -7.18
N GLY A 236 -21.24 -7.83 -7.87
CA GLY A 236 -20.20 -6.94 -7.34
C GLY A 236 -20.52 -5.46 -7.45
N ASP A 237 -19.84 -4.64 -6.66
CA ASP A 237 -19.90 -3.20 -6.79
C ASP A 237 -18.95 -2.71 -7.90
N PRO A 238 -19.45 -1.87 -8.84
CA PRO A 238 -18.57 -1.23 -9.80
C PRO A 238 -17.66 -0.19 -9.12
N PHE A 239 -16.51 0.09 -9.74
CA PHE A 239 -15.63 1.13 -9.26
C PHE A 239 -16.32 2.51 -9.28
N ASP A 240 -16.23 3.22 -8.17
CA ASP A 240 -16.76 4.55 -7.99
C ASP A 240 -15.79 5.41 -7.15
N ALA A 241 -15.14 6.36 -7.82
CA ALA A 241 -14.12 7.20 -7.20
C ALA A 241 -14.68 8.07 -6.05
N GLU A 242 -15.95 8.52 -6.14
CA GLU A 242 -16.56 9.30 -5.06
C GLU A 242 -16.83 8.46 -3.82
N LYS A 243 -17.27 7.21 -4.00
CA LYS A 243 -17.45 6.25 -2.89
C LYS A 243 -16.12 5.89 -2.24
N VAL A 244 -15.05 5.73 -3.05
CA VAL A 244 -13.69 5.49 -2.53
C VAL A 244 -13.23 6.69 -1.68
N ALA A 245 -13.37 7.91 -2.19
CA ALA A 245 -13.01 9.13 -1.46
C ALA A 245 -13.81 9.31 -0.16
N LYS A 246 -15.08 8.86 -0.12
CA LYS A 246 -15.93 8.88 1.08
C LYS A 246 -15.67 7.73 2.05
N GLY A 247 -14.80 6.75 1.68
CA GLY A 247 -14.55 5.56 2.49
C GLY A 247 -15.72 4.56 2.52
N GLU A 248 -16.60 4.59 1.53
CA GLU A 248 -17.75 3.69 1.36
C GLU A 248 -17.40 2.46 0.50
N LEU A 249 -16.36 2.57 -0.33
CA LEU A 249 -15.88 1.54 -1.25
C LEU A 249 -14.35 1.41 -1.13
N THR A 250 -13.84 0.19 -1.10
CA THR A 250 -12.40 -0.08 -1.18
C THR A 250 -12.04 -0.78 -2.48
N PRO A 251 -11.18 -0.19 -3.34
CA PRO A 251 -10.57 -0.91 -4.43
C PRO A 251 -9.73 -2.07 -3.88
N MET A 252 -9.97 -3.28 -4.37
CA MET A 252 -9.36 -4.50 -3.87
C MET A 252 -8.45 -5.13 -4.92
N PHE A 253 -7.25 -5.51 -4.51
CA PHE A 253 -6.22 -6.10 -5.36
C PHE A 253 -5.72 -7.40 -4.77
N PHE A 254 -5.54 -8.41 -5.60
CA PHE A 254 -4.96 -9.69 -5.24
C PHE A 254 -3.51 -9.77 -5.71
N GLY A 255 -2.62 -10.29 -4.85
CA GLY A 255 -1.22 -10.43 -5.20
C GLY A 255 -0.38 -11.18 -4.16
N SER A 256 0.91 -11.29 -4.43
CA SER A 256 1.90 -11.80 -3.48
C SER A 256 3.15 -10.91 -3.48
N ALA A 257 3.35 -10.25 -2.37
CA ALA A 257 4.54 -9.44 -2.18
C ALA A 257 5.83 -10.29 -2.19
N MET A 258 5.79 -11.53 -1.69
CA MET A 258 6.96 -12.41 -1.66
C MET A 258 7.45 -12.76 -3.06
N THR A 259 6.56 -13.10 -3.96
CA THR A 259 6.86 -13.57 -5.31
C THR A 259 6.80 -12.47 -6.36
N ASN A 260 6.49 -11.21 -6.00
CA ASN A 260 6.21 -10.06 -6.89
C ASN A 260 4.96 -10.20 -7.76
N PHE A 261 4.10 -11.16 -7.46
CA PHE A 261 2.90 -11.43 -8.18
C PHE A 261 1.86 -10.31 -7.98
N GLY A 262 1.45 -9.64 -9.06
CA GLY A 262 0.44 -8.57 -9.01
C GLY A 262 0.89 -7.25 -8.35
N VAL A 263 2.14 -7.13 -7.89
CA VAL A 263 2.59 -5.94 -7.14
C VAL A 263 2.78 -4.73 -8.05
N GLN A 264 3.34 -4.90 -9.24
CA GLN A 264 3.53 -3.78 -10.17
C GLN A 264 2.19 -3.25 -10.69
N PRO A 265 1.25 -4.07 -11.20
CA PRO A 265 -0.08 -3.60 -11.57
C PRO A 265 -0.82 -2.91 -10.42
N PHE A 266 -0.71 -3.43 -9.20
CA PHE A 266 -1.25 -2.77 -8.01
C PHE A 266 -0.67 -1.37 -7.83
N LEU A 267 0.66 -1.21 -7.86
CA LEU A 267 1.31 0.10 -7.67
C LEU A 267 0.85 1.10 -8.72
N GLU A 268 0.84 0.69 -9.99
CA GLU A 268 0.45 1.55 -11.11
C GLU A 268 -1.00 2.01 -10.98
N LYS A 269 -1.91 1.09 -10.72
CA LYS A 269 -3.33 1.42 -10.56
C LYS A 269 -3.59 2.21 -9.28
N TYR A 270 -2.92 1.87 -8.18
CA TYR A 270 -3.00 2.63 -6.95
C TYR A 270 -2.61 4.10 -7.15
N LEU A 271 -1.51 4.39 -7.87
CA LEU A 271 -1.06 5.76 -8.11
C LEU A 271 -2.01 6.57 -8.99
N GLU A 272 -2.73 5.91 -9.88
CA GLU A 272 -3.79 6.53 -10.67
C GLU A 272 -4.99 6.93 -9.81
N LEU A 273 -5.40 6.05 -8.90
CA LEU A 273 -6.62 6.20 -8.10
C LEU A 273 -6.39 6.97 -6.79
N ALA A 274 -5.19 6.91 -6.22
CA ALA A 274 -4.91 7.54 -4.94
C ALA A 274 -4.96 9.07 -5.03
N PRO A 275 -5.54 9.75 -4.04
CA PRO A 275 -5.62 11.21 -4.05
C PRO A 275 -4.24 11.87 -3.93
N PRO A 276 -4.05 13.06 -4.53
CA PRO A 276 -2.96 13.95 -4.18
C PRO A 276 -3.16 14.51 -2.77
N PRO A 277 -2.25 15.36 -2.25
CA PRO A 277 -2.49 16.09 -1.01
C PRO A 277 -3.82 16.84 -1.03
N GLU A 278 -4.63 16.62 0.01
CA GLU A 278 -5.95 17.19 0.16
C GLU A 278 -5.99 18.27 1.23
N ALA A 279 -7.05 19.08 1.22
CA ALA A 279 -7.31 20.12 2.20
C ALA A 279 -7.39 19.55 3.63
N ARG A 280 -6.87 20.29 4.60
CA ARG A 280 -6.85 19.90 6.02
C ARG A 280 -7.73 20.82 6.85
N LYS A 281 -8.66 20.23 7.60
CA LYS A 281 -9.50 20.95 8.56
C LYS A 281 -8.69 21.29 9.81
N THR A 282 -8.78 22.53 10.26
CA THR A 282 -8.19 23.03 11.50
C THR A 282 -9.27 23.69 12.37
N LEU A 283 -8.91 24.13 13.57
CA LEU A 283 -9.81 24.89 14.46
C LEU A 283 -10.19 26.27 13.88
N GLU A 284 -9.34 26.83 13.02
CA GLU A 284 -9.52 28.16 12.43
C GLU A 284 -10.13 28.12 11.02
N GLY A 285 -10.28 26.94 10.43
CA GLY A 285 -10.83 26.76 9.09
C GLY A 285 -10.18 25.63 8.33
N THR A 286 -10.35 25.63 7.00
CA THR A 286 -9.75 24.67 6.09
C THR A 286 -8.51 25.28 5.46
N ILE A 287 -7.43 24.53 5.41
CA ILE A 287 -6.17 24.89 4.74
C ILE A 287 -6.12 24.10 3.43
N GLU A 288 -6.04 24.80 2.32
CA GLU A 288 -5.88 24.22 0.99
C GLU A 288 -4.39 23.98 0.69
N PRO A 289 -4.02 22.90 -0.04
CA PRO A 289 -2.62 22.64 -0.39
C PRO A 289 -1.95 23.76 -1.19
N GLU A 290 -2.73 24.55 -1.94
CA GLU A 290 -2.28 25.67 -2.76
C GLU A 290 -2.16 26.99 -1.99
N ASP A 291 -2.57 27.03 -0.73
CA ASP A 291 -2.44 28.25 0.07
C ASP A 291 -0.97 28.72 0.12
N PRO A 292 -0.69 30.01 -0.12
CA PRO A 292 0.68 30.52 -0.15
C PRO A 292 1.33 30.55 1.23
N ALA A 293 0.53 30.64 2.30
CA ALA A 293 1.02 30.63 3.67
C ALA A 293 1.50 29.23 4.05
N PHE A 294 2.69 29.15 4.64
CA PHE A 294 3.20 27.87 5.12
C PHE A 294 2.37 27.38 6.30
N SER A 295 1.98 26.12 6.22
CA SER A 295 1.37 25.41 7.33
C SER A 295 1.82 23.95 7.34
N GLY A 296 1.86 23.36 8.52
CA GLY A 296 2.22 21.98 8.72
C GLY A 296 2.08 21.55 10.17
N PHE A 297 2.20 20.26 10.41
CA PHE A 297 2.19 19.72 11.77
C PHE A 297 3.22 18.60 11.93
N ILE A 298 3.79 18.51 13.13
CA ILE A 298 4.73 17.43 13.47
C ILE A 298 3.92 16.22 13.90
N PHE A 299 4.11 15.10 13.19
CA PHE A 299 3.44 13.84 13.51
C PHE A 299 4.36 12.86 14.24
N LYS A 300 5.68 13.04 14.17
CA LYS A 300 6.65 12.17 14.83
C LYS A 300 7.92 12.92 15.19
N ILE A 301 8.48 12.60 16.36
CA ILE A 301 9.83 13.02 16.76
C ILE A 301 10.65 11.76 17.04
N GLN A 302 11.76 11.59 16.34
CA GLN A 302 12.65 10.44 16.48
C GLN A 302 14.01 10.88 17.00
N ALA A 303 14.43 10.29 18.11
CA ALA A 303 15.78 10.49 18.65
C ALA A 303 16.74 9.40 18.13
N ASN A 304 18.04 9.71 18.17
CA ASN A 304 19.13 8.76 17.91
C ASN A 304 19.04 8.05 16.54
N MET A 305 18.66 8.78 15.49
CA MET A 305 18.66 8.26 14.11
C MET A 305 20.08 7.99 13.62
N ASP A 306 21.05 8.83 13.98
CA ASP A 306 22.47 8.54 13.81
C ASP A 306 23.06 8.10 15.16
N PRO A 307 23.64 6.90 15.30
CA PRO A 307 24.28 6.45 16.52
C PRO A 307 25.42 7.35 17.02
N LYS A 308 25.97 8.19 16.14
CA LYS A 308 27.06 9.13 16.46
C LYS A 308 26.56 10.49 16.91
N HIS A 309 25.29 10.80 16.73
CA HIS A 309 24.66 12.08 17.06
C HIS A 309 23.42 11.84 17.93
N HIS A 310 23.26 12.64 18.97
CA HIS A 310 22.09 12.58 19.88
C HIS A 310 20.96 13.51 19.44
N ASP A 311 20.94 13.89 18.17
CA ASP A 311 19.96 14.81 17.63
C ASP A 311 18.56 14.17 17.59
N ARG A 312 17.54 15.02 17.68
CA ARG A 312 16.14 14.65 17.49
C ARG A 312 15.70 15.15 16.12
N VAL A 313 15.11 14.26 15.34
CA VAL A 313 14.53 14.58 14.02
C VAL A 313 13.03 14.67 14.16
N ALA A 314 12.45 15.80 13.80
CA ALA A 314 11.02 16.00 13.73
C ALA A 314 10.53 15.73 12.31
N PHE A 315 9.54 14.85 12.18
CA PHE A 315 8.86 14.56 10.92
C PHE A 315 7.62 15.44 10.84
N MET A 316 7.60 16.32 9.84
CA MET A 316 6.51 17.27 9.63
C MET A 316 5.74 16.93 8.37
N ARG A 317 4.41 16.91 8.46
CA ARG A 317 3.52 16.97 7.31
C ARG A 317 3.31 18.42 6.94
N ILE A 318 3.78 18.82 5.76
CA ILE A 318 3.48 20.12 5.17
C ILE A 318 2.07 20.05 4.57
N CYS A 319 1.21 20.98 4.93
CA CYS A 319 -0.16 21.08 4.46
C CYS A 319 -0.33 22.12 3.34
N SER A 320 0.43 23.23 3.43
CA SER A 320 0.40 24.30 2.42
C SER A 320 1.70 25.12 2.44
N GLY A 321 1.87 25.99 1.44
CA GLY A 321 2.97 26.95 1.35
C GLY A 321 4.15 26.45 0.53
N TYR A 322 4.95 27.44 0.10
CA TYR A 322 6.11 27.25 -0.74
C TYR A 322 7.38 27.17 0.11
N ARG A 323 8.46 26.80 -0.49
CA ARG A 323 9.79 26.57 0.04
C ARG A 323 10.12 27.39 1.32
N ILE A 324 10.31 26.68 2.41
CA ILE A 324 10.85 27.26 3.64
C ILE A 324 12.34 26.97 3.70
N GLY A 325 13.11 28.01 4.00
CA GLY A 325 14.51 27.84 4.34
C GLY A 325 14.66 27.16 5.72
N PRO A 326 15.82 26.52 6.01
CA PRO A 326 16.06 25.86 7.30
C PRO A 326 15.83 26.79 8.51
N PHE A 327 16.16 28.05 8.39
CA PHE A 327 15.99 29.06 9.46
C PHE A 327 14.52 29.37 9.79
N GLU A 328 13.62 29.32 8.84
CA GLU A 328 12.19 29.56 9.06
C GLU A 328 11.54 28.41 9.81
N VAL A 329 11.98 27.18 9.55
CA VAL A 329 11.53 25.99 10.29
C VAL A 329 12.05 26.03 11.74
N GLU A 330 13.30 26.39 11.96
CA GLU A 330 13.88 26.55 13.30
C GLU A 330 13.14 27.64 14.10
N ASN A 331 12.84 28.78 13.50
CA ASN A 331 12.09 29.85 14.15
C ASN A 331 10.67 29.41 14.52
N ALA A 332 9.97 28.72 13.64
CA ALA A 332 8.63 28.20 13.93
C ALA A 332 8.62 27.16 15.07
N LEU A 333 9.68 26.36 15.19
CA LEU A 333 9.82 25.37 16.26
C LEU A 333 10.24 25.98 17.60
N MET A 334 10.90 27.18 17.59
CA MET A 334 11.31 27.86 18.80
C MET A 334 10.22 28.77 19.42
N THR A 335 9.17 29.07 18.66
CA THR A 335 8.05 29.91 19.10
C THR A 335 6.90 29.17 19.74
N HIS A 336 6.97 27.85 19.78
CA HIS A 336 6.04 26.94 20.45
C HIS A 336 6.80 26.05 21.44
#